data_592343e841ac37a8db23cc681fa5483e
#
_entry.id   592343e841ac37a8db23cc681fa5483e
#
_cell.length_a   1.000
_cell.length_b   1.000
_cell.length_c   1.000
_cell.angle_alpha   90.00
_cell.angle_beta   90.00
_cell.angle_gamma   90.00
#
_symmetry.space_group_name_H-M   'P 1'
#
loop_
_entity.id
_entity.type
_entity.pdbx_description
1 polymer ?
#
loop_
_entity_poly.entity_id
_entity_poly.type
_entity_poly.pdbx_seq_one_letter_code
_entity_poly.pdbx_strand_id
1 'polypeptide(L)'
;MQKAPAFILALALSCCSVTYGQSKLRFNDPKPQHYKLKARASEIDSRVKAHPEIGFLIEDKKGKPADVQDASVDTRVAPKGKLVIWMMSHNKGLFDRVNSYGLHAIRVHYANKWFSICCKDKPVGEHCRGNIRLEAATGQDFSDEVDIPKPDGMMERAFQFVKWLDKENPQGGWGFFLTKDGTGLRWEDVIMAGASHGSTTSARFAKYQKVSRVVAFCGPRDQYQSWQSLPSKTPENRYFGFSHVLDGGWVGDHYCRSWELLGMHKFGPLVNVDKMAAPFGNTRRLITDFDVGGDARRAHSSVQPGSRAYKGKKTGKYMHEDVWKYLFTHPVDAVGKATELDPSCLKEQKQ
;
A
#
# COMPACT_ATOMS: atom_id res chain seq x y z
N MET A 1 3.25 77.90 -3.89
CA MET A 1 3.37 76.73 -3.03
C MET A 1 3.31 75.45 -3.93
N GLN A 2 4.45 74.94 -4.29
CA GLN A 2 4.61 73.80 -5.16
C GLN A 2 4.67 72.53 -4.28
N LYS A 3 3.79 71.52 -4.57
CA LYS A 3 3.82 70.24 -3.95
C LYS A 3 4.75 69.27 -4.70
N ALA A 4 5.73 68.70 -4.02
CA ALA A 4 6.65 67.72 -4.59
C ALA A 4 5.94 66.32 -4.60
N PRO A 5 6.20 65.46 -5.63
CA PRO A 5 5.67 64.12 -5.66
C PRO A 5 6.55 63.14 -4.85
N ALA A 6 5.90 62.33 -4.02
CA ALA A 6 6.53 61.24 -3.30
C ALA A 6 6.77 60.03 -4.22
N PHE A 7 8.04 59.66 -4.40
CA PHE A 7 8.40 58.40 -5.08
C PHE A 7 8.31 57.24 -4.07
N ILE A 8 7.40 56.29 -4.33
CA ILE A 8 7.32 55.01 -3.62
C ILE A 8 8.24 54.02 -4.35
N LEU A 9 9.35 53.67 -3.70
CA LEU A 9 10.26 52.62 -4.15
C LEU A 9 9.71 51.26 -3.73
N ALA A 10 9.15 50.49 -4.69
CA ALA A 10 8.71 49.13 -4.45
C ALA A 10 9.92 48.20 -4.53
N LEU A 11 10.37 47.67 -3.37
CA LEU A 11 11.35 46.57 -3.30
C LEU A 11 10.67 45.27 -3.69
N ALA A 12 10.95 44.76 -4.86
CA ALA A 12 10.57 43.41 -5.27
C ALA A 12 11.51 42.40 -4.58
N LEU A 13 11.03 41.75 -3.52
CA LEU A 13 11.68 40.57 -2.94
C LEU A 13 11.49 39.40 -3.91
N SER A 14 12.51 39.08 -4.68
CA SER A 14 12.62 37.86 -5.47
C SER A 14 12.87 36.70 -4.51
N CYS A 15 11.80 35.95 -4.13
CA CYS A 15 11.94 34.67 -3.48
C CYS A 15 12.49 33.64 -4.47
N CYS A 16 13.80 33.46 -4.51
CA CYS A 16 14.40 32.28 -5.12
C CYS A 16 14.02 31.07 -4.32
N SER A 17 12.94 30.37 -4.75
CA SER A 17 12.64 29.02 -4.31
C SER A 17 13.72 28.07 -4.82
N VAL A 18 14.67 27.73 -3.96
CA VAL A 18 15.65 26.66 -4.21
C VAL A 18 14.87 25.35 -4.22
N THR A 19 14.47 24.91 -5.40
CA THR A 19 14.00 23.54 -5.61
C THR A 19 15.20 22.61 -5.42
N TYR A 20 15.33 22.06 -4.22
CA TYR A 20 16.23 20.93 -4.00
C TYR A 20 15.72 19.77 -4.86
N GLY A 21 16.33 19.58 -6.02
CA GLY A 21 16.11 18.41 -6.85
C GLY A 21 16.43 17.16 -6.03
N GLN A 22 15.41 16.34 -5.77
CA GLN A 22 15.63 15.02 -5.14
C GLN A 22 16.65 14.27 -6.01
N SER A 23 17.76 13.83 -5.41
CA SER A 23 18.71 12.96 -6.10
C SER A 23 17.98 11.72 -6.60
N LYS A 24 18.03 11.48 -7.90
CA LYS A 24 17.44 10.26 -8.49
C LYS A 24 18.24 9.06 -8.00
N LEU A 25 17.56 8.03 -7.50
CA LEU A 25 18.19 6.76 -7.17
C LEU A 25 18.94 6.21 -8.40
N ARG A 26 20.16 5.77 -8.17
CA ARG A 26 20.99 5.05 -9.15
C ARG A 26 21.62 3.85 -8.46
N PHE A 27 21.67 2.72 -9.13
CA PHE A 27 22.42 1.58 -8.64
C PHE A 27 23.92 1.74 -8.95
N ASN A 28 24.73 1.43 -7.97
CA ASN A 28 26.18 1.24 -8.12
C ASN A 28 26.48 -0.24 -7.91
N ASP A 29 26.07 -1.06 -8.86
CA ASP A 29 26.22 -2.52 -8.80
C ASP A 29 27.15 -2.97 -9.92
N PRO A 30 28.38 -3.46 -9.62
CA PRO A 30 29.33 -3.95 -10.61
C PRO A 30 28.88 -5.26 -11.29
N LYS A 31 27.90 -5.97 -10.68
CA LYS A 31 27.34 -7.22 -11.22
C LYS A 31 25.80 -7.20 -11.09
N PRO A 32 25.13 -6.41 -11.95
CA PRO A 32 23.68 -6.24 -11.84
C PRO A 32 22.92 -7.56 -11.84
N GLN A 33 22.04 -7.74 -10.84
CA GLN A 33 21.27 -8.97 -10.68
C GLN A 33 19.98 -8.73 -9.90
N HIS A 34 19.16 -9.77 -9.81
CA HIS A 34 17.95 -9.78 -9.00
C HIS A 34 18.29 -10.28 -7.58
N TYR A 35 18.42 -9.37 -6.63
CA TYR A 35 18.63 -9.68 -5.22
C TYR A 35 17.33 -10.09 -4.53
N LYS A 36 17.42 -11.13 -3.71
CA LYS A 36 16.34 -11.63 -2.84
C LYS A 36 16.94 -11.90 -1.47
N LEU A 37 16.46 -11.15 -0.48
CA LEU A 37 17.00 -11.19 0.86
C LEU A 37 15.90 -11.59 1.85
N LYS A 38 16.33 -12.23 2.93
CA LYS A 38 15.47 -12.62 4.05
C LYS A 38 16.21 -12.43 5.35
N ALA A 39 15.49 -12.00 6.38
CA ALA A 39 15.99 -11.96 7.75
C ALA A 39 14.84 -12.11 8.73
N ARG A 40 15.15 -12.51 9.94
CA ARG A 40 14.18 -12.51 11.04
C ARG A 40 14.09 -11.11 11.66
N ALA A 41 12.89 -10.69 12.01
CA ALA A 41 12.70 -9.41 12.67
C ALA A 41 13.43 -9.38 14.02
N SER A 42 13.40 -10.47 14.78
CA SER A 42 14.06 -10.62 16.08
C SER A 42 15.61 -10.62 15.99
N GLU A 43 16.19 -11.00 14.86
CA GLU A 43 17.63 -10.92 14.61
C GLU A 43 18.08 -9.50 14.24
N ILE A 44 17.19 -8.71 13.63
CA ILE A 44 17.46 -7.32 13.25
C ILE A 44 17.29 -6.37 14.43
N ASP A 45 16.26 -6.60 15.26
CA ASP A 45 15.92 -5.72 16.38
C ASP A 45 15.57 -6.56 17.61
N SER A 46 16.42 -6.51 18.63
CA SER A 46 16.26 -7.26 19.89
C SER A 46 15.05 -6.79 20.74
N ARG A 47 14.44 -5.65 20.42
CA ARG A 47 13.25 -5.14 21.09
C ARG A 47 11.97 -5.85 20.68
N VAL A 48 12.02 -6.66 19.62
CA VAL A 48 10.89 -7.41 19.06
C VAL A 48 10.34 -8.40 20.07
N LYS A 49 9.01 -8.38 20.26
CA LYS A 49 8.29 -9.31 21.15
C LYS A 49 7.17 -10.04 20.41
N ALA A 50 6.79 -11.18 20.95
CA ALA A 50 5.59 -11.88 20.54
C ALA A 50 4.37 -11.33 21.31
N HIS A 51 3.22 -11.31 20.63
CA HIS A 51 1.90 -10.98 21.21
C HIS A 51 0.96 -12.14 20.87
N PRO A 52 1.07 -13.28 21.57
CA PRO A 52 0.35 -14.50 21.23
C PRO A 52 -1.18 -14.36 21.37
N GLU A 53 -1.66 -13.45 22.23
CA GLU A 53 -3.06 -13.10 22.42
C GLU A 53 -3.74 -12.61 21.14
N ILE A 54 -2.98 -11.94 20.26
CA ILE A 54 -3.44 -11.51 18.92
C ILE A 54 -2.81 -12.31 17.79
N GLY A 55 -2.22 -13.46 18.09
CA GLY A 55 -1.62 -14.37 17.12
C GLY A 55 -0.35 -13.85 16.44
N PHE A 56 0.34 -12.89 17.05
CA PHE A 56 1.61 -12.35 16.57
C PHE A 56 2.78 -13.11 17.24
N LEU A 57 3.38 -14.01 16.50
CA LEU A 57 4.37 -14.96 17.00
C LEU A 57 5.74 -14.75 16.34
N ILE A 58 6.82 -14.93 17.10
CA ILE A 58 8.19 -14.97 16.60
C ILE A 58 8.55 -16.38 16.09
N GLU A 59 7.97 -17.41 16.73
CA GLU A 59 8.08 -18.80 16.32
C GLU A 59 6.70 -19.45 16.26
N ASP A 60 6.52 -20.38 15.33
CA ASP A 60 5.31 -21.18 15.27
C ASP A 60 5.31 -22.29 16.35
N LYS A 61 4.21 -23.04 16.45
CA LYS A 61 4.05 -24.12 17.43
C LYS A 61 5.07 -25.29 17.28
N LYS A 62 5.84 -25.28 16.17
CA LYS A 62 6.89 -26.27 15.87
C LYS A 62 8.28 -25.69 16.01
N GLY A 63 8.43 -24.50 16.59
CA GLY A 63 9.71 -23.81 16.73
C GLY A 63 10.28 -23.25 15.41
N LYS A 64 9.49 -23.16 14.35
CA LYS A 64 9.95 -22.57 13.10
C LYS A 64 9.79 -21.05 13.14
N PRO A 65 10.74 -20.29 12.56
CA PRO A 65 10.64 -18.83 12.48
C PRO A 65 9.33 -18.37 11.83
N ALA A 66 8.55 -17.56 12.54
CA ALA A 66 7.32 -16.94 12.06
C ALA A 66 7.53 -15.46 11.69
N ASP A 67 8.61 -14.85 12.16
CA ASP A 67 8.96 -13.44 12.04
C ASP A 67 9.88 -13.11 10.85
N VAL A 68 9.94 -13.99 9.85
CA VAL A 68 10.74 -13.79 8.64
C VAL A 68 10.21 -12.57 7.85
N GLN A 69 11.10 -11.72 7.42
CA GLN A 69 10.88 -10.58 6.53
C GLN A 69 11.55 -10.85 5.18
N ASP A 70 10.97 -10.36 4.10
CA ASP A 70 11.45 -10.60 2.74
C ASP A 70 11.70 -9.27 2.03
N ALA A 71 12.76 -9.20 1.23
CA ALA A 71 13.08 -8.08 0.37
C ALA A 71 13.53 -8.53 -1.02
N SER A 72 13.30 -7.71 -2.02
CA SER A 72 13.88 -7.91 -3.35
C SER A 72 14.04 -6.61 -4.13
N VAL A 73 15.07 -6.58 -4.98
CA VAL A 73 15.35 -5.52 -5.93
C VAL A 73 16.08 -6.11 -7.14
N ASP A 74 15.77 -5.63 -8.33
CA ASP A 74 16.47 -6.01 -9.56
C ASP A 74 17.33 -4.84 -10.06
N THR A 75 18.63 -4.91 -9.83
CA THR A 75 19.58 -3.85 -10.20
C THR A 75 19.87 -3.79 -11.71
N ARG A 76 19.39 -4.76 -12.49
CA ARG A 76 19.43 -4.74 -13.96
C ARG A 76 18.39 -3.79 -14.55
N VAL A 77 17.38 -3.40 -13.76
CA VAL A 77 16.27 -2.53 -14.17
C VAL A 77 16.47 -1.14 -13.61
N ALA A 78 16.31 -0.11 -14.45
CA ALA A 78 16.45 1.29 -14.02
C ALA A 78 15.49 1.61 -12.84
N PRO A 79 16.01 2.11 -11.70
CA PRO A 79 15.20 2.30 -10.52
C PRO A 79 14.24 3.50 -10.66
N LYS A 80 13.03 3.35 -10.14
CA LYS A 80 12.03 4.42 -10.07
C LYS A 80 12.02 5.17 -8.73
N GLY A 81 12.91 4.83 -7.79
CA GLY A 81 12.98 5.48 -6.49
C GLY A 81 11.73 5.29 -5.63
N LYS A 82 11.07 4.14 -5.75
CA LYS A 82 9.91 3.80 -4.92
C LYS A 82 10.05 2.43 -4.29
N LEU A 83 9.66 2.34 -3.01
CA LEU A 83 9.65 1.12 -2.20
C LEU A 83 8.22 0.63 -2.01
N VAL A 84 7.93 -0.58 -2.43
CA VAL A 84 6.65 -1.26 -2.15
C VAL A 84 6.74 -1.99 -0.82
N ILE A 85 5.87 -1.65 0.12
CA ILE A 85 5.64 -2.44 1.34
C ILE A 85 4.39 -3.30 1.11
N TRP A 86 4.60 -4.61 1.03
CA TRP A 86 3.53 -5.58 0.82
C TRP A 86 2.96 -6.07 2.16
N MET A 87 1.70 -5.76 2.42
CA MET A 87 1.03 -5.96 3.70
C MET A 87 0.35 -7.34 3.87
N MET A 88 0.82 -8.35 3.14
CA MET A 88 0.32 -9.73 3.21
C MET A 88 1.48 -10.72 3.31
N SER A 89 1.18 -12.02 3.31
CA SER A 89 2.19 -13.08 3.20
C SER A 89 3.07 -12.89 1.96
N HIS A 90 4.28 -13.43 1.99
CA HIS A 90 5.21 -13.34 0.87
C HIS A 90 4.56 -13.76 -0.45
N ASN A 91 4.72 -12.93 -1.48
CA ASN A 91 4.19 -13.16 -2.82
C ASN A 91 5.29 -12.99 -3.86
N LYS A 92 5.98 -14.10 -4.17
CA LYS A 92 7.06 -14.10 -5.16
C LYS A 92 6.63 -13.51 -6.51
N GLY A 93 5.42 -13.84 -6.96
CA GLY A 93 4.90 -13.34 -8.25
C GLY A 93 4.74 -11.83 -8.28
N LEU A 94 4.29 -11.22 -7.18
CA LEU A 94 4.21 -9.77 -7.03
C LEU A 94 5.60 -9.14 -6.96
N PHE A 95 6.50 -9.70 -6.15
CA PHE A 95 7.86 -9.17 -5.99
C PHE A 95 8.60 -9.16 -7.33
N ASP A 96 8.57 -10.27 -8.07
CA ASP A 96 9.21 -10.36 -9.40
C ASP A 96 8.66 -9.28 -10.36
N ARG A 97 7.33 -8.95 -10.30
CA ARG A 97 6.74 -7.91 -11.16
C ARG A 97 7.12 -6.51 -10.75
N VAL A 98 6.95 -6.15 -9.49
CA VAL A 98 7.29 -4.80 -9.05
C VAL A 98 8.77 -4.52 -9.26
N ASN A 99 9.65 -5.51 -9.10
CA ASN A 99 11.07 -5.38 -9.43
C ASN A 99 11.29 -5.17 -10.95
N SER A 100 10.55 -5.88 -11.81
CA SER A 100 10.63 -5.66 -13.27
C SER A 100 10.15 -4.28 -13.71
N TYR A 101 9.37 -3.60 -12.87
CA TYR A 101 8.95 -2.21 -13.08
C TYR A 101 9.96 -1.19 -12.52
N GLY A 102 11.09 -1.63 -11.96
CA GLY A 102 12.10 -0.78 -11.36
C GLY A 102 11.77 -0.32 -9.94
N LEU A 103 10.93 -1.06 -9.22
CA LEU A 103 10.55 -0.79 -7.85
C LEU A 103 11.24 -1.75 -6.90
N HIS A 104 11.54 -1.30 -5.67
CA HIS A 104 11.96 -2.16 -4.58
C HIS A 104 10.74 -2.80 -3.92
N ALA A 105 10.87 -3.97 -3.32
CA ALA A 105 9.80 -4.63 -2.61
C ALA A 105 10.28 -5.18 -1.26
N ILE A 106 9.52 -4.92 -0.21
CA ILE A 106 9.68 -5.55 1.09
C ILE A 106 8.36 -6.09 1.62
N ARG A 107 8.45 -7.12 2.44
CA ARG A 107 7.38 -7.59 3.30
C ARG A 107 7.94 -7.68 4.72
N VAL A 108 7.29 -7.00 5.65
CA VAL A 108 7.67 -7.02 7.07
C VAL A 108 6.72 -7.90 7.88
N HIS A 109 7.24 -8.47 8.94
CA HIS A 109 6.44 -9.14 9.95
C HIS A 109 5.85 -8.06 10.89
N TYR A 110 4.53 -7.98 10.99
CA TYR A 110 3.82 -7.05 11.86
C TYR A 110 2.53 -7.67 12.39
N ALA A 111 1.94 -7.10 13.43
CA ALA A 111 0.74 -7.63 14.09
C ALA A 111 -0.50 -7.54 13.19
N ASN A 112 -0.80 -8.57 12.41
CA ASN A 112 -1.89 -8.59 11.43
C ASN A 112 -2.89 -9.74 11.59
N LYS A 113 -2.80 -10.54 12.67
CA LYS A 113 -3.69 -11.70 12.88
C LYS A 113 -4.85 -11.42 13.83
N TRP A 114 -4.90 -10.26 14.46
CA TRP A 114 -5.94 -9.82 15.39
C TRP A 114 -7.36 -9.85 14.77
N PHE A 115 -7.49 -9.80 13.46
CA PHE A 115 -8.77 -9.66 12.74
C PHE A 115 -9.82 -10.72 13.12
N SER A 116 -9.42 -11.95 13.43
CA SER A 116 -10.30 -13.01 13.87
C SER A 116 -10.61 -12.99 15.37
N ILE A 117 -10.01 -12.07 16.13
CA ILE A 117 -10.05 -12.02 17.59
C ILE A 117 -10.81 -10.77 18.06
N CYS A 118 -10.41 -9.60 17.58
CA CYS A 118 -10.88 -8.28 18.05
C CYS A 118 -12.10 -7.76 17.29
N CYS A 119 -12.78 -6.78 17.84
CA CYS A 119 -13.96 -6.10 17.27
C CYS A 119 -15.11 -7.06 16.93
N LYS A 120 -15.39 -8.02 17.80
CA LYS A 120 -16.45 -9.01 17.60
C LYS A 120 -17.68 -8.77 18.46
N ASP A 121 -17.49 -8.17 19.62
CA ASP A 121 -18.57 -7.88 20.57
C ASP A 121 -19.46 -6.79 20.01
N LYS A 122 -20.76 -7.03 19.99
CA LYS A 122 -21.75 -6.08 19.48
C LYS A 122 -22.29 -5.19 20.60
N PRO A 123 -22.48 -3.89 20.30
CA PRO A 123 -22.22 -3.20 19.03
C PRO A 123 -20.72 -2.96 18.81
N VAL A 124 -20.23 -3.25 17.59
CA VAL A 124 -18.85 -2.96 17.22
C VAL A 124 -18.67 -1.45 17.12
N GLY A 125 -17.67 -0.90 17.81
CA GLY A 125 -17.32 0.51 17.73
C GLY A 125 -17.02 0.96 16.30
N GLU A 126 -17.48 2.15 15.93
CA GLU A 126 -17.44 2.70 14.56
C GLU A 126 -16.06 2.64 13.90
N HIS A 127 -14.99 2.82 14.68
CA HIS A 127 -13.62 2.84 14.20
C HIS A 127 -12.76 1.69 14.74
N CYS A 128 -13.35 0.72 15.44
CA CYS A 128 -12.64 -0.34 16.15
C CYS A 128 -11.53 -0.97 15.28
N ARG A 129 -11.87 -1.56 14.14
CA ARG A 129 -10.88 -2.18 13.25
C ARG A 129 -9.90 -1.18 12.66
N GLY A 130 -10.36 0.03 12.37
CA GLY A 130 -9.52 1.11 11.86
C GLY A 130 -8.45 1.54 12.87
N ASN A 131 -8.79 1.58 14.16
CA ASN A 131 -7.88 1.93 15.23
C ASN A 131 -6.82 0.85 15.45
N ILE A 132 -7.22 -0.43 15.52
CA ILE A 132 -6.27 -1.54 15.61
C ILE A 132 -5.32 -1.56 14.41
N ARG A 133 -5.80 -1.27 13.19
CA ARG A 133 -4.93 -1.17 12.01
C ARG A 133 -3.88 -0.08 12.15
N LEU A 134 -4.23 1.06 12.75
CA LEU A 134 -3.27 2.12 13.02
C LEU A 134 -2.26 1.71 14.06
N GLU A 135 -2.71 1.12 15.16
CA GLU A 135 -1.81 0.66 16.20
C GLU A 135 -0.84 -0.41 15.69
N ALA A 136 -1.36 -1.43 14.99
CA ALA A 136 -0.52 -2.44 14.33
C ALA A 136 0.46 -1.86 13.29
N ALA A 137 0.11 -0.72 12.68
CA ALA A 137 1.01 -0.06 11.73
C ALA A 137 2.03 0.86 12.41
N THR A 138 1.66 1.56 13.47
CA THR A 138 2.49 2.63 14.06
C THR A 138 3.17 2.26 15.36
N GLY A 139 2.59 1.32 16.12
CA GLY A 139 2.97 1.05 17.49
C GLY A 139 2.64 2.21 18.44
N GLN A 140 1.57 2.95 18.16
CA GLN A 140 1.01 4.00 19.01
C GLN A 140 -0.36 3.55 19.50
N ASP A 141 -0.70 3.93 20.71
CA ASP A 141 -1.97 3.62 21.36
C ASP A 141 -3.14 4.29 20.63
N PHE A 142 -3.90 3.52 19.87
CA PHE A 142 -5.11 3.92 19.16
C PHE A 142 -6.33 3.08 19.54
N SER A 143 -6.15 1.97 20.24
CA SER A 143 -7.20 0.98 20.44
C SER A 143 -7.11 0.31 21.79
N ASP A 144 -8.22 0.28 22.52
CA ASP A 144 -8.34 -0.48 23.78
C ASP A 144 -8.36 -2.01 23.58
N GLU A 145 -8.40 -2.49 22.34
CA GLU A 145 -8.49 -3.92 21.98
C GLU A 145 -7.13 -4.63 21.90
N VAL A 146 -6.05 -3.87 21.77
CA VAL A 146 -4.69 -4.38 21.57
C VAL A 146 -3.68 -3.46 22.25
N ASP A 147 -2.50 -4.00 22.55
CA ASP A 147 -1.33 -3.24 23.01
C ASP A 147 -0.13 -3.64 22.15
N ILE A 148 0.14 -2.86 21.09
CA ILE A 148 1.20 -3.14 20.13
C ILE A 148 2.25 -2.03 20.23
N PRO A 149 3.36 -2.24 20.94
CA PRO A 149 4.38 -1.22 21.12
C PRO A 149 5.14 -0.92 19.81
N LYS A 150 5.77 0.25 19.77
CA LYS A 150 6.47 0.76 18.59
C LYS A 150 7.40 -0.25 17.89
N PRO A 151 8.25 -1.04 18.59
CA PRO A 151 9.13 -2.01 17.94
C PRO A 151 8.39 -3.11 17.16
N ASP A 152 7.12 -3.38 17.47
CA ASP A 152 6.30 -4.40 16.85
C ASP A 152 5.34 -3.83 15.79
N GLY A 153 5.25 -2.50 15.70
CA GLY A 153 4.51 -1.81 14.64
C GLY A 153 5.18 -1.91 13.27
N MET A 154 4.39 -1.96 12.21
CA MET A 154 4.86 -2.05 10.82
C MET A 154 5.89 -0.96 10.46
N MET A 155 5.69 0.28 10.92
CA MET A 155 6.59 1.40 10.60
C MET A 155 8.01 1.16 11.10
N GLU A 156 8.15 0.80 12.37
CA GLU A 156 9.47 0.53 12.96
C GLU A 156 10.10 -0.72 12.34
N ARG A 157 9.30 -1.77 12.10
CA ARG A 157 9.76 -2.98 11.41
C ARG A 157 10.31 -2.68 10.03
N ALA A 158 9.61 -1.88 9.24
CA ALA A 158 10.03 -1.49 7.90
C ALA A 158 11.31 -0.64 7.96
N PHE A 159 11.41 0.29 8.91
CA PHE A 159 12.57 1.13 9.09
C PHE A 159 13.81 0.31 9.46
N GLN A 160 13.73 -0.54 10.49
CA GLN A 160 14.86 -1.37 10.91
C GLN A 160 15.27 -2.37 9.82
N PHE A 161 14.31 -2.92 9.07
CA PHE A 161 14.60 -3.81 7.97
C PHE A 161 15.31 -3.10 6.81
N VAL A 162 14.89 -1.90 6.43
CA VAL A 162 15.57 -1.12 5.38
C VAL A 162 16.98 -0.70 5.82
N LYS A 163 17.20 -0.34 7.09
CA LYS A 163 18.55 -0.11 7.64
C LYS A 163 19.44 -1.35 7.52
N TRP A 164 18.90 -2.50 7.88
CA TRP A 164 19.61 -3.76 7.74
C TRP A 164 19.95 -4.07 6.28
N LEU A 165 18.98 -3.88 5.36
CA LEU A 165 19.17 -4.07 3.92
C LEU A 165 20.23 -3.14 3.34
N ASP A 166 20.30 -1.90 3.78
CA ASP A 166 21.31 -0.93 3.34
C ASP A 166 22.73 -1.39 3.69
N LYS A 167 22.89 -2.01 4.87
CA LYS A 167 24.15 -2.59 5.33
C LYS A 167 24.49 -3.89 4.59
N GLU A 168 23.54 -4.82 4.47
CA GLU A 168 23.79 -6.17 3.96
C GLU A 168 23.80 -6.26 2.43
N ASN A 169 23.14 -5.29 1.75
CA ASN A 169 23.08 -5.23 0.30
C ASN A 169 23.18 -3.78 -0.19
N PRO A 170 24.33 -3.13 -0.04
CA PRO A 170 24.53 -1.74 -0.46
C PRO A 170 24.30 -1.53 -1.97
N GLN A 171 24.53 -2.55 -2.81
CA GLN A 171 24.27 -2.51 -4.24
C GLN A 171 22.78 -2.29 -4.57
N GLY A 172 21.89 -2.68 -3.67
CA GLY A 172 20.45 -2.49 -3.80
C GLY A 172 19.97 -1.06 -3.62
N GLY A 173 20.82 -0.15 -3.10
CA GLY A 173 20.50 1.27 -2.93
C GLY A 173 19.39 1.54 -1.91
N TRP A 174 19.25 0.71 -0.89
CA TRP A 174 18.20 0.75 0.12
C TRP A 174 18.24 2.02 0.99
N GLY A 175 19.42 2.58 1.23
CA GLY A 175 19.62 3.82 1.98
C GLY A 175 18.90 5.02 1.37
N PHE A 176 18.59 4.98 0.07
CA PHE A 176 17.76 6.00 -0.57
C PHE A 176 16.40 6.19 0.11
N PHE A 177 15.84 5.17 0.73
CA PHE A 177 14.53 5.22 1.38
C PHE A 177 14.59 5.65 2.84
N LEU A 178 15.78 5.85 3.40
CA LEU A 178 15.97 6.39 4.75
C LEU A 178 15.87 7.92 4.74
N THR A 179 15.39 8.49 5.83
CA THR A 179 15.47 9.94 6.06
C THR A 179 16.92 10.37 6.18
N LYS A 180 17.23 11.65 5.92
CA LYS A 180 18.61 12.16 5.96
C LYS A 180 19.27 12.02 7.33
N ASP A 181 18.48 12.12 8.39
CA ASP A 181 18.92 11.93 9.78
C ASP A 181 18.98 10.45 10.21
N GLY A 182 18.60 9.54 9.32
CA GLY A 182 18.62 8.09 9.58
C GLY A 182 17.61 7.62 10.64
N THR A 183 16.60 8.41 10.98
CA THR A 183 15.63 8.11 12.06
C THR A 183 14.32 7.49 11.59
N GLY A 184 14.11 7.36 10.27
CA GLY A 184 12.88 6.82 9.71
C GLY A 184 12.95 6.53 8.21
N LEU A 185 11.80 6.19 7.64
CA LEU A 185 11.62 6.02 6.20
C LEU A 185 11.10 7.31 5.55
N ARG A 186 11.50 7.52 4.32
CA ARG A 186 10.93 8.55 3.44
C ARG A 186 9.56 8.07 2.91
N TRP A 187 8.54 8.20 3.71
CA TRP A 187 7.20 7.66 3.42
C TRP A 187 6.60 8.18 2.11
N GLU A 188 6.99 9.36 1.64
CA GLU A 188 6.58 9.88 0.33
C GLU A 188 7.14 9.10 -0.86
N ASP A 189 8.14 8.25 -0.63
CA ASP A 189 8.68 7.31 -1.62
C ASP A 189 8.17 5.88 -1.42
N VAL A 190 7.28 5.64 -0.44
CA VAL A 190 6.70 4.33 -0.14
C VAL A 190 5.37 4.15 -0.85
N ILE A 191 5.20 3.01 -1.51
CA ILE A 191 3.93 2.50 -2.03
C ILE A 191 3.41 1.47 -1.02
N MET A 192 2.29 1.75 -0.39
CA MET A 192 1.60 0.77 0.46
C MET A 192 0.75 -0.14 -0.42
N ALA A 193 0.98 -1.44 -0.38
CA ALA A 193 0.26 -2.40 -1.21
C ALA A 193 -0.22 -3.59 -0.39
N GLY A 194 -1.41 -4.08 -0.69
CA GLY A 194 -1.95 -5.26 -0.02
C GLY A 194 -3.16 -5.85 -0.74
N ALA A 195 -3.54 -7.04 -0.30
CA ALA A 195 -4.78 -7.68 -0.72
C ALA A 195 -5.66 -7.91 0.50
N SER A 196 -7.00 -7.86 0.35
CA SER A 196 -7.93 -8.19 1.44
C SER A 196 -7.64 -7.38 2.71
N HIS A 197 -7.36 -8.05 3.82
CA HIS A 197 -6.96 -7.43 5.09
C HIS A 197 -5.75 -6.47 4.93
N GLY A 198 -4.75 -6.84 4.13
CA GLY A 198 -3.57 -6.01 3.88
C GLY A 198 -3.89 -4.74 3.08
N SER A 199 -4.81 -4.80 2.12
CA SER A 199 -5.26 -3.60 1.38
C SER A 199 -5.99 -2.62 2.30
N THR A 200 -6.76 -3.14 3.24
CA THR A 200 -7.49 -2.35 4.23
C THR A 200 -6.53 -1.64 5.19
N THR A 201 -5.51 -2.35 5.69
CA THR A 201 -4.47 -1.75 6.53
C THR A 201 -3.66 -0.69 5.76
N SER A 202 -3.30 -0.96 4.48
CA SER A 202 -2.62 0.02 3.62
C SER A 202 -3.43 1.30 3.44
N ALA A 203 -4.73 1.17 3.17
CA ALA A 203 -5.62 2.32 2.99
C ALA A 203 -5.81 3.10 4.30
N ARG A 204 -6.02 2.42 5.44
CA ARG A 204 -6.16 3.06 6.75
C ARG A 204 -4.88 3.80 7.17
N PHE A 205 -3.73 3.16 6.99
CA PHE A 205 -2.42 3.76 7.28
C PHE A 205 -2.17 5.02 6.45
N ALA A 206 -2.52 4.99 5.16
CA ALA A 206 -2.33 6.13 4.26
C ALA A 206 -3.21 7.35 4.62
N LYS A 207 -4.32 7.16 5.34
CA LYS A 207 -5.05 8.29 5.92
C LYS A 207 -4.29 8.98 7.05
N TYR A 208 -3.49 8.24 7.79
CA TYR A 208 -2.68 8.74 8.89
C TYR A 208 -1.30 9.25 8.43
N GLN A 209 -0.64 8.54 7.52
CA GLN A 209 0.69 8.85 7.01
C GLN A 209 0.65 9.13 5.50
N LYS A 210 1.21 10.27 5.08
CA LYS A 210 1.37 10.57 3.65
C LYS A 210 2.33 9.57 3.01
N VAL A 211 1.86 8.87 1.97
CA VAL A 211 2.63 7.90 1.20
C VAL A 211 2.60 8.23 -0.29
N SER A 212 3.49 7.60 -1.06
CA SER A 212 3.54 7.78 -2.51
C SER A 212 2.24 7.33 -3.18
N ARG A 213 1.73 6.17 -2.77
CA ARG A 213 0.58 5.50 -3.40
C ARG A 213 0.03 4.41 -2.50
N VAL A 214 -1.25 4.09 -2.66
CA VAL A 214 -1.91 2.90 -2.13
C VAL A 214 -2.35 2.02 -3.29
N VAL A 215 -2.00 0.72 -3.27
CA VAL A 215 -2.48 -0.29 -4.22
C VAL A 215 -3.28 -1.33 -3.46
N ALA A 216 -4.59 -1.32 -3.65
CA ALA A 216 -5.54 -2.16 -2.95
C ALA A 216 -6.09 -3.25 -3.87
N PHE A 217 -5.70 -4.51 -3.63
CA PHE A 217 -6.32 -5.67 -4.25
C PHE A 217 -7.43 -6.21 -3.35
N CYS A 218 -8.60 -6.50 -3.88
CA CYS A 218 -9.72 -7.12 -3.16
C CYS A 218 -10.08 -6.37 -1.86
N GLY A 219 -10.17 -5.07 -1.91
CA GLY A 219 -10.50 -4.23 -0.75
C GLY A 219 -10.33 -2.75 -1.01
N PRO A 220 -10.42 -1.92 0.03
CA PRO A 220 -10.54 -2.28 1.46
C PRO A 220 -11.88 -2.92 1.82
N ARG A 221 -11.98 -3.53 3.02
CA ARG A 221 -13.10 -4.40 3.39
C ARG A 221 -13.84 -4.03 4.67
N ASP A 222 -13.48 -3.01 5.37
CA ASP A 222 -14.17 -2.61 6.60
C ASP A 222 -15.44 -1.79 6.26
N GLN A 223 -16.38 -2.37 5.51
CA GLN A 223 -17.59 -1.69 5.02
C GLN A 223 -18.50 -1.18 6.13
N TYR A 224 -18.46 -1.84 7.28
CA TYR A 224 -19.25 -1.45 8.45
C TYR A 224 -18.57 -0.39 9.32
N GLN A 225 -17.36 -0.01 8.97
CA GLN A 225 -16.53 0.94 9.71
C GLN A 225 -16.38 2.22 8.89
N SER A 226 -16.79 3.36 9.43
CA SER A 226 -16.79 4.63 8.70
C SER A 226 -15.42 5.31 8.58
N TRP A 227 -14.34 4.71 9.09
CA TRP A 227 -13.00 5.27 9.00
C TRP A 227 -12.55 5.60 7.55
N GLN A 228 -13.15 4.95 6.52
CA GLN A 228 -12.83 5.24 5.12
C GLN A 228 -13.15 6.68 4.72
N SER A 229 -14.15 7.31 5.36
CA SER A 229 -14.54 8.70 5.11
C SER A 229 -13.67 9.74 5.85
N LEU A 230 -12.84 9.32 6.82
CA LEU A 230 -11.99 10.23 7.56
C LEU A 230 -11.02 11.01 6.64
N PRO A 231 -10.59 12.21 7.02
CA PRO A 231 -9.57 12.97 6.29
C PRO A 231 -8.30 12.15 6.04
N SER A 232 -7.66 12.37 4.90
CA SER A 232 -6.48 11.60 4.48
C SER A 232 -5.25 12.49 4.33
N LYS A 233 -4.13 12.10 4.96
CA LYS A 233 -2.82 12.75 4.71
C LYS A 233 -2.26 12.41 3.32
N THR A 234 -2.58 11.22 2.79
CA THR A 234 -2.28 10.86 1.41
C THR A 234 -3.39 11.39 0.50
N PRO A 235 -3.10 12.20 -0.53
CA PRO A 235 -4.10 12.67 -1.47
C PRO A 235 -4.91 11.54 -2.09
N GLU A 236 -6.21 11.74 -2.25
CA GLU A 236 -7.16 10.72 -2.70
C GLU A 236 -6.84 10.17 -4.10
N ASN A 237 -6.25 10.99 -5.00
CA ASN A 237 -5.81 10.56 -6.34
C ASN A 237 -4.67 9.51 -6.31
N ARG A 238 -4.12 9.20 -5.14
CA ARG A 238 -3.05 8.22 -4.95
C ARG A 238 -3.56 6.85 -4.52
N TYR A 239 -4.87 6.67 -4.33
CA TYR A 239 -5.48 5.37 -4.05
C TYR A 239 -5.87 4.69 -5.36
N PHE A 240 -5.43 3.44 -5.55
CA PHE A 240 -5.73 2.60 -6.70
C PHE A 240 -6.31 1.29 -6.23
N GLY A 241 -7.46 0.92 -6.77
CA GLY A 241 -8.16 -0.32 -6.44
C GLY A 241 -8.32 -1.25 -7.63
N PHE A 242 -8.18 -2.56 -7.40
CA PHE A 242 -8.50 -3.60 -8.37
C PHE A 242 -9.17 -4.79 -7.68
N SER A 243 -10.34 -5.17 -8.17
CA SER A 243 -11.14 -6.26 -7.61
C SER A 243 -11.89 -7.04 -8.68
N HIS A 244 -12.35 -8.22 -8.31
CA HIS A 244 -13.25 -9.02 -9.13
C HIS A 244 -14.71 -8.78 -8.71
N VAL A 245 -15.65 -8.71 -9.66
CA VAL A 245 -17.08 -8.47 -9.37
C VAL A 245 -17.73 -9.57 -8.51
N LEU A 246 -17.21 -10.80 -8.57
CA LEU A 246 -17.67 -11.93 -7.76
C LEU A 246 -16.87 -12.10 -6.46
N ASP A 247 -16.03 -11.14 -6.07
CA ASP A 247 -15.30 -11.23 -4.81
C ASP A 247 -16.26 -11.24 -3.62
N GLY A 248 -16.59 -12.43 -3.15
CA GLY A 248 -17.59 -12.68 -2.11
C GLY A 248 -17.14 -12.42 -0.69
N GLY A 249 -15.97 -11.79 -0.50
CA GLY A 249 -15.44 -11.60 0.85
C GLY A 249 -16.32 -10.75 1.77
N TRP A 250 -17.18 -9.89 1.20
CA TRP A 250 -18.14 -9.03 1.89
C TRP A 250 -19.32 -8.71 0.99
N VAL A 251 -19.91 -9.75 0.39
CA VAL A 251 -21.08 -9.61 -0.49
C VAL A 251 -20.79 -8.73 -1.74
N GLY A 252 -19.51 -8.64 -2.12
CA GLY A 252 -19.10 -7.99 -3.37
C GLY A 252 -19.13 -6.46 -3.40
N ASP A 253 -19.34 -5.79 -2.25
CA ASP A 253 -19.60 -4.35 -2.27
C ASP A 253 -18.40 -3.46 -1.86
N HIS A 254 -17.25 -4.05 -1.52
CA HIS A 254 -16.07 -3.27 -1.13
C HIS A 254 -15.56 -2.35 -2.26
N TYR A 255 -15.68 -2.75 -3.53
CA TYR A 255 -15.35 -1.91 -4.67
C TYR A 255 -16.40 -0.83 -4.95
N CYS A 256 -17.56 -0.92 -4.35
CA CYS A 256 -18.61 0.10 -4.37
C CYS A 256 -18.42 1.03 -3.16
N ARG A 257 -18.94 0.68 -1.98
CA ARG A 257 -18.97 1.55 -0.80
C ARG A 257 -17.61 2.08 -0.35
N SER A 258 -16.63 1.20 -0.18
CA SER A 258 -15.32 1.64 0.32
C SER A 258 -14.60 2.58 -0.63
N TRP A 259 -14.69 2.36 -1.95
CA TRP A 259 -14.04 3.25 -2.91
C TRP A 259 -14.75 4.60 -3.04
N GLU A 260 -16.08 4.65 -2.85
CA GLU A 260 -16.82 5.92 -2.74
C GLU A 260 -16.37 6.71 -1.50
N LEU A 261 -16.32 6.06 -0.31
CA LEU A 261 -15.89 6.67 0.95
C LEU A 261 -14.42 7.13 0.91
N LEU A 262 -13.56 6.47 0.15
CA LEU A 262 -12.18 6.90 -0.10
C LEU A 262 -12.07 8.06 -1.11
N GLY A 263 -13.17 8.53 -1.69
CA GLY A 263 -13.20 9.62 -2.66
C GLY A 263 -12.65 9.24 -4.05
N MET A 264 -12.52 7.95 -4.36
CA MET A 264 -11.89 7.50 -5.60
C MET A 264 -12.74 7.81 -6.85
N HIS A 265 -14.05 8.04 -6.70
CA HIS A 265 -14.96 8.46 -7.77
C HIS A 265 -14.56 9.80 -8.41
N LYS A 266 -13.91 10.68 -7.66
CA LYS A 266 -13.38 11.96 -8.14
C LYS A 266 -12.29 11.82 -9.21
N PHE A 267 -11.74 10.62 -9.39
CA PHE A 267 -10.58 10.34 -10.26
C PHE A 267 -10.87 9.28 -11.32
N GLY A 268 -12.12 9.13 -11.68
CA GLY A 268 -12.57 8.31 -12.80
C GLY A 268 -13.70 7.34 -12.44
N PRO A 269 -14.42 6.84 -13.46
CA PRO A 269 -15.49 5.86 -13.29
C PRO A 269 -14.94 4.50 -12.85
N LEU A 270 -15.83 3.60 -12.46
CA LEU A 270 -15.54 2.18 -12.33
C LEU A 270 -15.31 1.59 -13.72
N VAL A 271 -14.12 1.01 -13.97
CA VAL A 271 -13.74 0.47 -15.29
C VAL A 271 -13.49 -1.03 -15.21
N ASN A 272 -14.16 -1.77 -16.09
CA ASN A 272 -13.89 -3.18 -16.32
C ASN A 272 -12.68 -3.32 -17.25
N VAL A 273 -11.59 -3.89 -16.73
CA VAL A 273 -10.31 -4.05 -17.45
C VAL A 273 -10.37 -5.08 -18.57
N ASP A 274 -11.36 -5.96 -18.57
CA ASP A 274 -11.56 -6.96 -19.62
C ASP A 274 -12.20 -6.33 -20.87
N LYS A 275 -12.74 -5.11 -20.74
CA LYS A 275 -13.43 -4.35 -21.80
C LYS A 275 -12.69 -3.08 -22.23
N MET A 276 -11.62 -2.71 -21.53
CA MET A 276 -10.87 -1.48 -21.82
C MET A 276 -9.37 -1.73 -21.66
N ALA A 277 -8.60 -1.32 -22.67
CA ALA A 277 -7.14 -1.36 -22.61
C ALA A 277 -6.56 -0.28 -21.70
N ALA A 278 -5.32 -0.50 -21.23
CA ALA A 278 -4.55 0.53 -20.52
C ALA A 278 -4.41 1.80 -21.40
N PRO A 279 -4.48 2.99 -20.80
CA PRO A 279 -4.45 3.34 -19.37
C PRO A 279 -5.82 3.37 -18.69
N PHE A 280 -6.81 2.57 -19.09
CA PHE A 280 -8.09 2.38 -18.41
C PHE A 280 -8.82 3.70 -18.11
N GLY A 281 -8.80 4.68 -19.03
CA GLY A 281 -9.37 6.02 -18.82
C GLY A 281 -8.74 6.79 -17.65
N ASN A 282 -7.52 6.43 -17.22
CA ASN A 282 -6.80 7.00 -16.08
C ASN A 282 -7.55 6.89 -14.74
N THR A 283 -8.50 5.93 -14.61
CA THR A 283 -9.30 5.76 -13.40
C THR A 283 -8.50 5.17 -12.24
N ARG A 284 -9.03 5.34 -11.03
CA ARG A 284 -8.51 4.72 -9.80
C ARG A 284 -9.26 3.43 -9.43
N ARG A 285 -10.37 3.13 -10.12
CA ARG A 285 -11.33 2.08 -9.77
C ARG A 285 -11.40 1.04 -10.87
N LEU A 286 -10.68 -0.07 -10.71
CA LEU A 286 -10.58 -1.15 -11.69
C LEU A 286 -11.30 -2.41 -11.19
N ILE A 287 -12.12 -2.99 -12.05
CA ILE A 287 -12.75 -4.29 -11.81
C ILE A 287 -12.49 -5.25 -12.97
N THR A 288 -12.66 -6.53 -12.71
CA THR A 288 -12.71 -7.58 -13.73
C THR A 288 -13.96 -8.44 -13.53
N ASP A 289 -14.60 -8.85 -14.60
CA ASP A 289 -15.69 -9.83 -14.63
C ASP A 289 -15.24 -11.16 -15.26
N PHE A 290 -13.94 -11.37 -15.37
CA PHE A 290 -13.36 -12.57 -15.92
C PHE A 290 -13.95 -13.85 -15.29
N ASP A 291 -14.29 -14.84 -16.13
CA ASP A 291 -14.92 -16.07 -15.66
C ASP A 291 -14.02 -16.89 -14.73
N VAL A 292 -14.45 -16.99 -13.51
CA VAL A 292 -13.82 -17.78 -12.43
C VAL A 292 -14.62 -19.05 -12.11
N GLY A 293 -15.62 -19.40 -12.93
CA GLY A 293 -16.52 -20.54 -12.71
C GLY A 293 -17.46 -20.33 -11.53
N GLY A 294 -17.86 -19.10 -11.23
CA GLY A 294 -18.72 -18.75 -10.08
C GLY A 294 -18.04 -18.87 -8.71
N ASP A 295 -16.74 -19.19 -8.65
CA ASP A 295 -16.01 -19.36 -7.39
C ASP A 295 -15.55 -18.02 -6.79
N ALA A 296 -16.25 -17.56 -5.77
CA ALA A 296 -15.95 -16.31 -5.06
C ALA A 296 -14.55 -16.29 -4.40
N ARG A 297 -14.01 -17.44 -3.96
CA ARG A 297 -12.66 -17.52 -3.38
C ARG A 297 -11.60 -17.37 -4.48
N ARG A 298 -11.88 -17.93 -5.65
CA ARG A 298 -11.04 -17.78 -6.82
C ARG A 298 -11.09 -16.34 -7.33
N ALA A 299 -12.26 -15.73 -7.40
CA ALA A 299 -12.44 -14.31 -7.68
C ALA A 299 -11.56 -13.45 -6.78
N HIS A 300 -11.61 -13.69 -5.46
CA HIS A 300 -10.82 -12.98 -4.47
C HIS A 300 -9.30 -13.09 -4.70
N SER A 301 -8.81 -14.26 -5.11
CA SER A 301 -7.37 -14.53 -5.19
C SER A 301 -6.76 -14.30 -6.55
N SER A 302 -7.56 -14.16 -7.62
CA SER A 302 -7.09 -14.11 -9.01
C SER A 302 -6.58 -12.73 -9.47
N VAL A 303 -7.00 -11.65 -8.81
CA VAL A 303 -6.69 -10.28 -9.24
C VAL A 303 -5.27 -9.82 -8.90
N GLN A 304 -4.62 -10.43 -7.93
CA GLN A 304 -3.23 -10.10 -7.56
C GLN A 304 -2.23 -10.99 -8.32
N PRO A 305 -0.99 -10.51 -8.57
CA PRO A 305 0.07 -11.38 -9.08
C PRO A 305 0.28 -12.60 -8.21
N GLY A 306 0.56 -13.76 -8.79
CA GLY A 306 0.84 -14.99 -8.04
C GLY A 306 0.35 -16.26 -8.73
N SER A 307 0.42 -17.38 -8.01
CA SER A 307 0.08 -18.71 -8.55
C SER A 307 -1.40 -18.86 -8.93
N ARG A 308 -2.28 -18.08 -8.31
CA ARG A 308 -3.72 -18.10 -8.57
C ARG A 308 -4.17 -17.09 -9.63
N ALA A 309 -3.25 -16.24 -10.10
CA ALA A 309 -3.55 -15.28 -11.16
C ALA A 309 -3.79 -16.01 -12.51
N TYR A 310 -4.74 -15.48 -13.26
CA TYR A 310 -5.14 -16.06 -14.52
C TYR A 310 -4.09 -15.89 -15.62
N LYS A 311 -3.87 -16.96 -16.36
CA LYS A 311 -3.04 -16.95 -17.56
C LYS A 311 -3.91 -17.26 -18.79
N GLY A 312 -3.68 -16.55 -19.87
CA GLY A 312 -4.31 -16.85 -21.14
C GLY A 312 -3.95 -18.28 -21.58
N LYS A 313 -4.95 -19.11 -21.87
CA LYS A 313 -4.78 -20.53 -22.23
C LYS A 313 -3.80 -20.75 -23.39
N LYS A 314 -3.82 -19.86 -24.39
CA LYS A 314 -2.96 -19.95 -25.59
C LYS A 314 -1.59 -19.30 -25.41
N THR A 315 -1.49 -18.25 -24.60
CA THR A 315 -0.27 -17.42 -24.52
C THR A 315 0.58 -17.73 -23.30
N GLY A 316 0.03 -18.36 -22.28
CA GLY A 316 0.67 -18.55 -20.97
C GLY A 316 0.95 -17.25 -20.21
N LYS A 317 0.63 -16.08 -20.79
CA LYS A 317 0.82 -14.75 -20.19
C LYS A 317 -0.28 -14.47 -19.17
N TYR A 318 0.05 -13.74 -18.13
CA TYR A 318 -0.95 -13.28 -17.16
C TYR A 318 -1.89 -12.28 -17.81
N MET A 319 -3.19 -12.45 -17.62
CA MET A 319 -4.21 -11.58 -18.23
C MET A 319 -4.15 -10.16 -17.69
N HIS A 320 -3.84 -9.99 -16.41
CA HIS A 320 -3.84 -8.70 -15.74
C HIS A 320 -2.45 -8.07 -15.61
N GLU A 321 -1.47 -8.46 -16.43
CA GLU A 321 -0.11 -7.91 -16.38
C GLU A 321 -0.10 -6.38 -16.57
N ASP A 322 -0.87 -5.86 -17.54
CA ASP A 322 -0.98 -4.42 -17.80
C ASP A 322 -1.71 -3.69 -16.66
N VAL A 323 -2.68 -4.34 -16.01
CA VAL A 323 -3.37 -3.80 -14.84
C VAL A 323 -2.40 -3.63 -13.69
N TRP A 324 -1.61 -4.65 -13.38
CA TRP A 324 -0.62 -4.57 -12.29
C TRP A 324 0.42 -3.48 -12.56
N LYS A 325 0.96 -3.41 -13.78
CA LYS A 325 1.88 -2.35 -14.17
C LYS A 325 1.25 -0.97 -14.01
N TYR A 326 0.01 -0.80 -14.46
CA TYR A 326 -0.76 0.43 -14.28
C TYR A 326 -0.89 0.81 -12.80
N LEU A 327 -1.37 -0.10 -11.94
CA LEU A 327 -1.57 0.16 -10.52
C LEU A 327 -0.29 0.66 -9.82
N PHE A 328 0.87 0.11 -10.17
CA PHE A 328 2.13 0.45 -9.52
C PHE A 328 2.87 1.63 -10.16
N THR A 329 2.64 1.94 -11.42
CA THR A 329 3.50 2.88 -12.16
C THR A 329 2.78 4.02 -12.87
N HIS A 330 1.46 3.98 -13.00
CA HIS A 330 0.71 5.06 -13.65
C HIS A 330 0.91 6.39 -12.92
N PRO A 331 1.15 7.52 -13.61
CA PRO A 331 1.32 8.82 -12.95
C PRO A 331 0.12 9.19 -12.08
N VAL A 332 0.37 9.61 -10.84
CA VAL A 332 -0.72 9.93 -9.88
C VAL A 332 -1.51 11.17 -10.28
N ASP A 333 -0.92 12.06 -11.07
CA ASP A 333 -1.54 13.29 -11.54
C ASP A 333 -2.31 13.10 -12.86
N ALA A 334 -2.10 11.98 -13.57
CA ALA A 334 -2.93 11.60 -14.70
C ALA A 334 -4.19 10.91 -14.19
N VAL A 335 -5.30 11.64 -14.11
CA VAL A 335 -6.56 11.20 -13.51
C VAL A 335 -7.67 11.09 -14.56
N GLY A 336 -8.62 10.20 -14.33
CA GLY A 336 -9.83 10.07 -15.14
C GLY A 336 -10.84 11.18 -14.83
N LYS A 337 -11.88 11.28 -15.67
CA LYS A 337 -12.98 12.22 -15.48
C LYS A 337 -13.75 11.83 -14.21
N ALA A 338 -13.92 12.78 -13.29
CA ALA A 338 -14.74 12.59 -12.09
C ALA A 338 -16.16 12.11 -12.44
N THR A 339 -16.72 11.28 -11.56
CA THR A 339 -18.12 10.87 -11.60
C THR A 339 -18.83 11.36 -10.35
N GLU A 340 -20.15 11.47 -10.42
CA GLU A 340 -20.97 11.67 -9.25
C GLU A 340 -20.80 10.50 -8.28
N LEU A 341 -20.93 10.79 -6.98
CA LEU A 341 -20.98 9.78 -5.94
C LEU A 341 -22.23 8.92 -6.14
N ASP A 342 -22.08 7.60 -6.11
CA ASP A 342 -23.20 6.68 -6.20
C ASP A 342 -23.84 6.44 -4.81
N PRO A 343 -25.03 7.00 -4.52
CA PRO A 343 -25.68 6.82 -3.23
C PRO A 343 -26.04 5.37 -2.92
N SER A 344 -26.23 4.54 -3.95
CA SER A 344 -26.53 3.12 -3.77
C SER A 344 -25.37 2.34 -3.16
N CYS A 345 -24.14 2.79 -3.44
CA CYS A 345 -22.91 2.26 -2.87
C CYS A 345 -22.73 2.55 -1.38
N LEU A 346 -23.41 3.58 -0.85
CA LEU A 346 -23.26 4.00 0.54
C LEU A 346 -24.23 3.31 1.50
N LYS A 347 -25.20 2.57 0.99
CA LYS A 347 -26.14 1.83 1.83
C LYS A 347 -25.42 0.80 2.67
N GLU A 348 -25.67 0.82 3.98
CA GLU A 348 -25.18 -0.21 4.88
C GLU A 348 -25.79 -1.55 4.49
N GLN A 349 -24.95 -2.55 4.32
CA GLN A 349 -25.46 -3.91 4.19
C GLN A 349 -25.93 -4.38 5.57
N LYS A 350 -27.16 -4.87 5.63
CA LYS A 350 -27.65 -5.54 6.84
C LYS A 350 -26.78 -6.78 7.07
N GLN A 351 -26.17 -6.85 8.25
CA GLN A 351 -25.41 -8.00 8.73
C GLN A 351 -26.27 -9.22 8.92
#